data_ecdc293cbac99d0e29b017b45d542f3a
#
_entry.id   ecdc293cbac99d0e29b017b45d542f3a
#
_cell.length_a   1.000
_cell.length_b   1.000
_cell.length_c   1.000
_cell.angle_alpha   90.00
_cell.angle_beta   90.00
_cell.angle_gamma   90.00
#
_symmetry.space_group_name_H-M   'P 1'
#
loop_
_entity.id
_entity.type
_entity.pdbx_description
1 polymer ?
#
loop_
_entity_poly.entity_id
_entity_poly.type
_entity_poly.pdbx_seq_one_letter_code
_entity_poly.pdbx_strand_id
1 'polypeptide(L)' 'MNQKEYHEALGRLSDQYMFDQTMTNAEYLLQKKHIETTYLKSIYNPQNETTY' A
#
# COMPACT_ATOMS: atom_id res chain seq x y z
N MET A 1 -4.14 -2.63 8.37
CA MET A 1 -4.76 -1.78 7.33
C MET A 1 -6.05 -2.42 6.88
N ASN A 2 -7.13 -1.70 6.92
CA ASN A 2 -8.41 -2.24 6.46
C ASN A 2 -8.63 -1.88 4.99
N GLN A 3 -9.73 -2.38 4.45
CA GLN A 3 -10.01 -2.21 3.03
C GLN A 3 -10.12 -0.74 2.64
N LYS A 4 -10.75 0.06 3.48
CA LYS A 4 -10.90 1.48 3.21
C LYS A 4 -9.55 2.17 3.16
N GLU A 5 -8.70 1.88 4.12
CA GLU A 5 -7.37 2.47 4.16
C GLU A 5 -6.54 2.03 2.96
N TYR A 6 -6.70 0.79 2.55
CA TYR A 6 -6.01 0.28 1.39
C TYR A 6 -6.38 1.08 0.15
N HIS A 7 -7.68 1.28 -0.05
CA HIS A 7 -8.15 2.04 -1.21
C HIS A 7 -7.69 3.49 -1.16
N GLU A 8 -7.71 4.08 0.03
CA GLU A 8 -7.25 5.46 0.17
C GLU A 8 -5.75 5.57 -0.12
N ALA A 9 -4.98 4.61 0.35
CA ALA A 9 -3.54 4.63 0.10
C ALA A 9 -3.25 4.53 -1.38
N LEU A 10 -3.97 3.66 -2.08
CA LEU A 10 -3.79 3.52 -3.52
C LEU A 10 -4.19 4.80 -4.25
N GLY A 11 -5.26 5.43 -3.81
CA GLY A 11 -5.70 6.67 -4.42
C GLY A 11 -4.68 7.78 -4.25
N ARG A 12 -4.12 7.90 -3.05
CA ARG A 12 -3.10 8.90 -2.80
C ARG A 12 -1.85 8.67 -3.62
N LEU A 13 -1.46 7.41 -3.73
CA LEU A 13 -0.29 7.07 -4.52
C LEU A 13 -0.52 7.40 -5.99
N SER A 14 -1.71 7.09 -6.49
CA SER A 14 -2.05 7.39 -7.86
C SER A 14 -2.01 8.90 -8.12
N ASP A 15 -2.57 9.68 -7.20
CA ASP A 15 -2.53 11.14 -7.32
C ASP A 15 -1.10 11.64 -7.30
N GLN A 16 -0.30 11.12 -6.39
CA GLN A 16 1.09 11.54 -6.29
C GLN A 16 1.85 11.25 -7.57
N TYR A 17 1.62 10.08 -8.13
CA TYR A 17 2.28 9.71 -9.37
C TYR A 17 1.87 10.64 -10.52
N MET A 18 0.60 11.02 -10.51
CA MET A 18 0.08 11.90 -11.56
C MET A 18 0.64 13.31 -11.47
N PHE A 19 0.81 13.82 -10.25
CA PHE A 19 1.27 15.19 -10.04
C PHE A 19 2.78 15.30 -9.91
N ASP A 20 3.44 14.26 -9.44
CA ASP A 20 4.87 14.30 -9.22
C ASP A 20 5.59 13.77 -10.45
N GLN A 21 6.15 14.68 -11.24
CA GLN A 21 6.80 14.30 -12.47
C GLN A 21 8.14 13.60 -12.26
N THR A 22 8.65 13.65 -11.04
CA THR A 22 9.92 12.99 -10.76
C THR A 22 9.73 11.54 -10.35
N MET A 23 8.52 11.13 -10.06
CA MET A 23 8.27 9.75 -9.70
C MET A 23 8.27 8.87 -10.94
N THR A 24 9.10 7.83 -10.91
CA THR A 24 9.20 6.91 -12.04
C THR A 24 8.13 5.83 -11.92
N ASN A 25 7.87 5.16 -13.03
CA ASN A 25 6.94 4.04 -13.04
C ASN A 25 7.40 2.93 -12.10
N ALA A 26 8.69 2.67 -12.06
CA ALA A 26 9.24 1.65 -11.17
C ALA A 26 8.97 1.99 -9.72
N GLU A 27 9.15 3.24 -9.36
CA GLU A 27 8.92 3.68 -8.00
C GLU A 27 7.44 3.58 -7.64
N TYR A 28 6.58 3.96 -8.56
CA TYR A 28 5.14 3.84 -8.35
C TYR A 28 4.76 2.38 -8.08
N LEU A 29 5.25 1.48 -8.90
CA LEU A 29 4.94 0.06 -8.73
C LEU A 29 5.50 -0.50 -7.44
N LEU A 30 6.67 -0.04 -7.04
CA LEU A 30 7.28 -0.49 -5.79
C LEU A 30 6.43 -0.07 -4.60
N GLN A 31 5.99 1.17 -4.59
CA GLN A 31 5.17 1.66 -3.49
C GLN A 31 3.80 0.98 -3.49
N LYS A 32 3.24 0.76 -4.66
CA LYS A 32 1.97 0.06 -4.77
C LYS A 32 2.08 -1.34 -4.18
N LYS A 33 3.16 -2.03 -4.50
CA LYS A 33 3.38 -3.37 -3.98
C LYS A 33 3.55 -3.35 -2.47
N HIS A 34 4.21 -2.34 -1.95
CA HIS A 34 4.39 -2.21 -0.51
C HIS A 34 3.04 -2.04 0.20
N ILE A 35 2.19 -1.20 -0.36
CA ILE A 35 0.86 -1.00 0.20
C ILE A 35 0.08 -2.31 0.16
N GLU A 36 0.14 -3.00 -0.95
CA GLU A 36 -0.56 -4.27 -1.12
C GLU A 36 -0.07 -5.30 -0.11
N THR A 37 1.23 -5.40 0.06
CA THR A 37 1.81 -6.34 1.00
C THR A 37 1.37 -6.03 2.43
N THR A 38 1.36 -4.76 2.79
CA THR A 38 0.92 -4.34 4.11
C THR A 38 -0.54 -4.73 4.35
N TYR A 39 -1.36 -4.53 3.33
CA TYR A 39 -2.77 -4.88 3.42
C TYR A 39 -2.95 -6.38 3.58
N LEU A 40 -2.24 -7.16 2.78
CA LEU A 40 -2.35 -8.61 2.85
C LEU A 40 -1.90 -9.16 4.19
N LYS A 41 -0.84 -8.61 4.74
CA LYS A 41 -0.39 -9.02 6.06
C LYS A 41 -1.45 -8.74 7.11
N SER A 42 -2.14 -7.64 6.96
CA SER A 42 -3.18 -7.26 7.89
C SER A 42 -4.34 -8.24 7.83
N ILE A 43 -4.63 -8.76 6.65
CA ILE A 43 -5.71 -9.72 6.48
C ILE A 43 -5.32 -11.10 6.97
N TYR A 44 -4.15 -11.56 6.56
CA TYR A 44 -3.75 -12.94 6.82
C TYR A 44 -3.23 -13.16 8.21
N ASN A 45 -2.57 -12.18 8.79
CA ASN A 45 -1.96 -12.34 10.09
C ASN A 45 -2.33 -11.23 11.04
N PRO A 46 -3.60 -10.98 11.23
CA PRO A 46 -4.00 -9.85 12.06
C PRO A 46 -3.57 -10.01 13.51
N GLN A 47 -3.60 -11.23 14.01
CA GLN A 47 -3.36 -11.49 15.42
C GLN A 47 -2.25 -12.47 15.67
N ASN A 48 -1.85 -13.18 14.65
CA ASN A 48 -0.93 -14.29 14.83
C ASN A 48 0.37 -13.88 15.48
N GLU A 49 0.88 -12.79 15.05
CA GLU A 49 2.17 -12.34 15.53
C GLU A 49 2.14 -12.06 17.00
N THR A 50 0.99 -11.76 17.54
CA THR A 50 0.90 -11.40 18.94
C THR A 50 0.88 -12.60 19.86
N THR A 51 0.71 -13.77 19.31
CA THR A 51 0.64 -14.95 20.14
C THR A 51 2.01 -15.45 20.57
N TYR A 52 3.00 -14.92 20.01
CA TYR A 52 4.35 -15.28 20.36
C TYR A 52 5.06 -14.16 21.01
#